data_64dbbd44f01e5d421e78979b2fd4ab93
#
_entry.id   64dbbd44f01e5d421e78979b2fd4ab93
#
_cell.length_a   1.000
_cell.length_b   1.000
_cell.length_c   1.000
_cell.angle_alpha   90.00
_cell.angle_beta   90.00
_cell.angle_gamma   90.00
#
_symmetry.space_group_name_H-M   'P 1'
#
loop_
_entity.id
_entity.type
_entity.pdbx_description
1 polymer ?
#
loop_
_entity_poly.entity_id
_entity_poly.type
_entity_poly.pdbx_seq_one_letter_code
_entity_poly.pdbx_strand_id
1 'polypeptide(L)'
;MFLNKIKIFYPLSILFILSFIFCTHLKSQEIENITGIAKVIDGDTLRIDKKKIRLFGIDAPEKKQQCRRSSLSISFLTFGKDYPCGQISADRLRKKINDKLVICKYSSKDRYKRFIAECFLNKTNINAWMVQTGHAVAYKKYSKKFVAQEIFAKKEKLGLWSGTFEMPWNWRKNR
;
A
#
# COMPACT_ATOMS: atom_id res chain seq x y z
N MET A 1 -11.95 -35.79 -63.15
CA MET A 1 -11.42 -34.59 -62.46
C MET A 1 -11.32 -34.95 -60.98
N PHE A 2 -10.12 -35.43 -60.58
CA PHE A 2 -9.90 -35.98 -59.21
C PHE A 2 -9.27 -34.85 -58.37
N LEU A 3 -10.01 -34.38 -57.36
CA LEU A 3 -9.49 -33.49 -56.30
C LEU A 3 -8.81 -34.33 -55.24
N ASN A 4 -7.47 -34.29 -55.24
CA ASN A 4 -6.62 -34.87 -54.21
C ASN A 4 -6.77 -34.04 -52.90
N LYS A 5 -7.43 -34.58 -51.87
CA LYS A 5 -7.41 -34.04 -50.52
C LYS A 5 -6.08 -34.38 -49.86
N ILE A 6 -5.17 -33.43 -49.81
CA ILE A 6 -3.90 -33.52 -49.05
C ILE A 6 -4.28 -33.45 -47.55
N LYS A 7 -4.22 -34.59 -46.85
CA LYS A 7 -4.28 -34.61 -45.38
C LYS A 7 -2.91 -34.23 -44.83
N ILE A 8 -2.80 -33.00 -44.33
CA ILE A 8 -1.60 -32.56 -43.66
C ILE A 8 -1.62 -33.20 -42.26
N PHE A 9 -0.83 -34.27 -42.07
CA PHE A 9 -0.55 -34.85 -40.77
C PHE A 9 0.53 -34.03 -40.08
N TYR A 10 0.17 -33.18 -39.13
CA TYR A 10 1.14 -32.59 -38.22
C TYR A 10 1.58 -33.69 -37.24
N PRO A 11 2.87 -34.03 -37.16
CA PRO A 11 3.33 -35.05 -36.21
C PRO A 11 3.09 -34.52 -34.77
N LEU A 12 2.57 -35.43 -33.92
CA LEU A 12 2.30 -35.15 -32.50
C LEU A 12 3.47 -34.50 -31.76
N SER A 13 4.70 -34.70 -32.25
CA SER A 13 5.94 -34.09 -31.73
C SER A 13 5.97 -32.54 -31.81
N ILE A 14 5.31 -31.94 -32.81
CA ILE A 14 5.30 -30.46 -32.97
C ILE A 14 4.37 -29.85 -31.92
N LEU A 15 3.27 -30.49 -31.55
CA LEU A 15 2.37 -30.04 -30.47
C LEU A 15 3.07 -30.10 -29.11
N PHE A 16 3.91 -31.10 -28.86
CA PHE A 16 4.67 -31.22 -27.60
C PHE A 16 5.75 -30.16 -27.47
N ILE A 17 6.43 -29.79 -28.57
CA ILE A 17 7.47 -28.75 -28.58
C ILE A 17 6.84 -27.36 -28.35
N LEU A 18 5.69 -27.06 -28.95
CA LEU A 18 4.96 -25.80 -28.73
C LEU A 18 4.44 -25.67 -27.28
N SER A 19 4.01 -26.78 -26.65
CA SER A 19 3.60 -26.79 -25.25
C SER A 19 4.76 -26.51 -24.29
N PHE A 20 5.96 -26.99 -24.61
CA PHE A 20 7.17 -26.80 -23.78
C PHE A 20 7.70 -25.35 -23.86
N ILE A 21 7.56 -24.68 -25.01
CA ILE A 21 7.99 -23.28 -25.20
C ILE A 21 7.06 -22.32 -24.43
N PHE A 22 5.77 -22.65 -24.27
CA PHE A 22 4.82 -21.78 -23.56
C PHE A 22 5.01 -21.84 -22.02
N CYS A 23 5.65 -22.88 -21.50
CA CYS A 23 5.85 -23.07 -20.05
C CYS A 23 7.04 -22.28 -19.47
N THR A 24 7.91 -21.67 -20.30
CA THR A 24 9.15 -21.06 -19.82
C THR A 24 9.05 -19.54 -19.54
N HIS A 25 7.87 -18.91 -19.66
CA HIS A 25 7.71 -17.46 -19.48
C HIS A 25 6.97 -17.00 -18.23
N LEU A 26 6.77 -17.88 -17.24
CA LEU A 26 6.39 -17.42 -15.90
C LEU A 26 7.63 -16.83 -15.21
N LYS A 27 7.95 -15.59 -15.55
CA LYS A 27 8.94 -14.80 -14.82
C LYS A 27 8.39 -14.56 -13.42
N SER A 28 8.79 -15.39 -12.46
CA SER A 28 8.53 -15.14 -11.04
C SER A 28 9.07 -13.75 -10.70
N GLN A 29 8.21 -12.88 -10.22
CA GLN A 29 8.62 -11.54 -9.81
C GLN A 29 9.48 -11.72 -8.55
N GLU A 30 10.79 -11.55 -8.70
CA GLU A 30 11.74 -11.69 -7.62
C GLU A 30 11.48 -10.61 -6.56
N ILE A 31 11.21 -11.06 -5.33
CA ILE A 31 10.98 -10.14 -4.20
C ILE A 31 12.35 -9.80 -3.63
N GLU A 32 12.74 -8.56 -3.78
CA GLU A 32 13.99 -8.02 -3.24
C GLU A 32 13.77 -7.31 -1.90
N ASN A 33 14.83 -7.21 -1.10
CA ASN A 33 14.79 -6.56 0.21
C ASN A 33 15.61 -5.27 0.22
N ILE A 34 15.07 -4.24 0.89
CA ILE A 34 15.81 -3.06 1.31
C ILE A 34 15.80 -3.04 2.84
N THR A 35 16.97 -3.10 3.45
CA THR A 35 17.11 -3.16 4.91
C THR A 35 17.95 -1.98 5.39
N GLY A 36 17.53 -1.33 6.48
CA GLY A 36 18.27 -0.22 7.09
C GLY A 36 17.46 0.58 8.10
N ILE A 37 18.08 1.62 8.66
CA ILE A 37 17.41 2.61 9.51
C ILE A 37 16.58 3.53 8.61
N ALA A 38 15.27 3.55 8.82
CA ALA A 38 14.36 4.30 7.98
C ALA A 38 14.08 5.70 8.53
N LYS A 39 14.20 6.72 7.67
CA LYS A 39 13.70 8.08 7.94
C LYS A 39 12.29 8.22 7.40
N VAL A 40 11.35 8.65 8.24
CA VAL A 40 9.95 8.87 7.85
C VAL A 40 9.81 10.21 7.13
N ILE A 41 9.27 10.19 5.92
CA ILE A 41 8.96 11.39 5.12
C ILE A 41 7.52 11.84 5.44
N ASP A 42 6.56 10.92 5.34
CA ASP A 42 5.15 11.10 5.70
C ASP A 42 4.56 9.78 6.20
N GLY A 43 3.24 9.70 6.38
CA GLY A 43 2.58 8.53 7.00
C GLY A 43 2.63 7.24 6.19
N ASP A 44 3.08 7.29 4.93
CA ASP A 44 3.18 6.12 4.05
C ASP A 44 4.43 6.11 3.16
N THR A 45 5.37 7.00 3.43
CA THR A 45 6.62 7.10 2.68
C THR A 45 7.82 7.13 3.61
N LEU A 46 8.76 6.22 3.38
CA LEU A 46 10.01 6.08 4.09
C LEU A 46 11.20 6.39 3.18
N ARG A 47 12.36 6.62 3.79
CA ARG A 47 13.65 6.65 3.12
C ARG A 47 14.65 5.81 3.89
N ILE A 48 15.25 4.83 3.24
CA ILE A 48 16.40 4.07 3.72
C ILE A 48 17.56 4.44 2.81
N ASP A 49 18.61 5.03 3.36
CA ASP A 49 19.72 5.63 2.61
C ASP A 49 19.21 6.60 1.52
N LYS A 50 19.55 6.36 0.26
CA LYS A 50 19.10 7.14 -0.91
C LYS A 50 17.77 6.61 -1.52
N LYS A 51 17.23 5.49 -1.03
CA LYS A 51 16.06 4.82 -1.59
C LYS A 51 14.77 5.34 -0.95
N LYS A 52 13.87 5.93 -1.75
CA LYS A 52 12.51 6.30 -1.30
C LYS A 52 11.60 5.09 -1.43
N ILE A 53 10.81 4.80 -0.39
CA ILE A 53 9.95 3.63 -0.28
C ILE A 53 8.52 4.11 -0.01
N ARG A 54 7.58 3.72 -0.87
CA ARG A 54 6.15 3.91 -0.67
C ARG A 54 5.57 2.64 -0.08
N LEU A 55 4.91 2.75 1.06
CA LEU A 55 4.25 1.62 1.69
C LEU A 55 3.10 1.10 0.81
N PHE A 56 3.19 -0.16 0.40
CA PHE A 56 2.25 -0.80 -0.50
C PHE A 56 0.86 -0.92 0.12
N GLY A 57 -0.18 -0.68 -0.68
CA GLY A 57 -1.58 -0.99 -0.35
C GLY A 57 -2.21 -0.09 0.69
N ILE A 58 -1.55 0.97 1.13
CA ILE A 58 -2.06 1.96 2.07
C ILE A 58 -1.95 3.37 1.52
N ASP A 59 -2.74 4.29 2.07
CA ASP A 59 -2.66 5.72 1.80
C ASP A 59 -2.83 6.50 3.11
N ALA A 60 -1.88 7.35 3.44
CA ALA A 60 -1.91 8.16 4.64
C ALA A 60 -2.28 9.61 4.30
N PRO A 61 -2.84 10.36 5.25
CA PRO A 61 -3.04 11.79 5.07
C PRO A 61 -1.73 12.49 4.74
N GLU A 62 -1.79 13.43 3.80
CA GLU A 62 -0.66 14.25 3.41
C GLU A 62 -0.17 15.10 4.59
N LYS A 63 1.11 15.38 4.69
CA LYS A 63 1.72 16.06 5.84
C LYS A 63 0.99 17.35 6.26
N LYS A 64 0.44 18.10 5.28
CA LYS A 64 -0.30 19.35 5.53
C LYS A 64 -1.82 19.14 5.70
N GLN A 65 -2.30 17.90 5.61
CA GLN A 65 -3.72 17.60 5.70
C GLN A 65 -4.23 17.80 7.13
N GLN A 66 -5.35 18.51 7.22
CA GLN A 66 -6.12 18.69 8.44
C GLN A 66 -7.31 17.74 8.42
N CYS A 67 -7.69 17.27 9.60
CA CYS A 67 -8.86 16.44 9.85
C CYS A 67 -9.63 17.05 11.01
N ARG A 68 -10.89 16.67 11.18
CA ARG A 68 -11.75 17.21 12.24
C ARG A 68 -12.12 16.12 13.23
N ARG A 69 -11.87 16.37 14.52
CA ARG A 69 -12.30 15.49 15.61
C ARG A 69 -13.57 16.04 16.22
N SER A 70 -14.62 15.23 16.35
CA SER A 70 -15.82 15.58 17.10
C SER A 70 -15.45 15.69 18.58
N SER A 71 -15.62 16.88 19.17
CA SER A 71 -15.33 17.11 20.59
C SER A 71 -16.56 17.01 21.45
N LEU A 72 -17.71 17.45 20.97
CA LEU A 72 -19.01 17.36 21.67
C LEU A 72 -20.14 17.44 20.66
N SER A 73 -21.18 16.63 20.83
CA SER A 73 -22.42 16.74 20.09
C SER A 73 -23.53 17.07 21.07
N ILE A 74 -24.06 18.31 21.03
CA ILE A 74 -25.19 18.74 21.83
C ILE A 74 -26.35 19.00 20.88
N SER A 75 -27.39 18.17 20.94
CA SER A 75 -28.53 18.23 20.06
C SER A 75 -28.11 18.19 18.58
N PHE A 76 -28.37 19.21 17.77
CA PHE A 76 -28.05 19.33 16.34
C PHE A 76 -26.72 20.05 16.07
N LEU A 77 -25.99 20.48 17.11
CA LEU A 77 -24.71 21.17 16.96
C LEU A 77 -23.55 20.22 17.31
N THR A 78 -22.70 19.94 16.30
CA THR A 78 -21.46 19.20 16.51
C THR A 78 -20.27 20.16 16.49
N PHE A 79 -19.68 20.37 17.65
CA PHE A 79 -18.44 21.13 17.76
C PHE A 79 -17.26 20.20 17.46
N GLY A 80 -16.47 20.55 16.47
CA GLY A 80 -15.27 19.80 16.09
C GLY A 80 -14.05 20.70 16.12
N LYS A 81 -12.91 20.13 16.53
CA LYS A 81 -11.62 20.81 16.48
C LYS A 81 -10.78 20.20 15.36
N ASP A 82 -10.25 21.07 14.51
CA ASP A 82 -9.31 20.64 13.47
C ASP A 82 -7.96 20.27 14.09
N TYR A 83 -7.32 19.24 13.51
CA TYR A 83 -6.05 18.75 13.98
C TYR A 83 -5.17 18.26 12.80
N PRO A 84 -3.83 18.36 12.89
CA PRO A 84 -2.91 18.05 11.80
C PRO A 84 -2.76 16.52 11.66
N CYS A 85 -3.76 15.85 11.07
CA CYS A 85 -3.78 14.40 10.96
C CYS A 85 -2.64 13.83 10.12
N GLY A 86 -2.19 14.54 9.10
CA GLY A 86 -1.04 14.13 8.30
C GLY A 86 0.26 14.14 9.09
N GLN A 87 0.49 15.19 9.89
CA GLN A 87 1.64 15.25 10.78
C GLN A 87 1.58 14.14 11.84
N ILE A 88 0.40 13.93 12.45
CA ILE A 88 0.19 12.87 13.44
C ILE A 88 0.46 11.48 12.82
N SER A 89 0.00 11.22 11.60
CA SER A 89 0.28 9.97 10.89
C SER A 89 1.79 9.72 10.74
N ALA A 90 2.53 10.72 10.27
CA ALA A 90 3.97 10.64 10.13
C ALA A 90 4.68 10.42 11.49
N ASP A 91 4.24 11.12 12.54
CA ASP A 91 4.83 11.02 13.88
C ASP A 91 4.56 9.64 14.52
N ARG A 92 3.38 9.07 14.29
CA ARG A 92 3.07 7.71 14.74
C ARG A 92 3.94 6.67 14.06
N LEU A 93 4.14 6.80 12.75
CA LEU A 93 5.06 5.93 12.03
C LEU A 93 6.50 6.09 12.55
N ARG A 94 6.97 7.32 12.79
CA ARG A 94 8.29 7.61 13.34
C ARG A 94 8.48 6.98 14.73
N LYS A 95 7.50 7.14 15.63
CA LYS A 95 7.51 6.51 16.95
C LYS A 95 7.49 4.98 16.87
N LYS A 96 6.75 4.40 15.91
CA LYS A 96 6.72 2.94 15.73
C LYS A 96 8.07 2.39 15.32
N ILE A 97 8.74 3.05 14.37
CA ILE A 97 10.06 2.63 13.86
C ILE A 97 11.14 2.88 14.90
N ASN A 98 11.16 4.08 15.54
CA ASN A 98 12.06 4.45 16.63
C ASN A 98 13.52 4.07 16.36
N ASP A 99 14.05 4.51 15.21
CA ASP A 99 15.40 4.26 14.72
C ASP A 99 15.86 2.77 14.72
N LYS A 100 14.90 1.86 14.69
CA LYS A 100 15.16 0.42 14.57
C LYS A 100 15.31 0.00 13.12
N LEU A 101 15.97 -1.13 12.92
CA LEU A 101 16.16 -1.74 11.60
C LEU A 101 14.81 -2.14 10.99
N VAL A 102 14.53 -1.63 9.79
CA VAL A 102 13.33 -1.94 9.00
C VAL A 102 13.73 -2.76 7.78
N ILE A 103 12.95 -3.80 7.48
CA ILE A 103 13.11 -4.63 6.30
C ILE A 103 11.92 -4.36 5.38
N CYS A 104 12.15 -3.86 4.17
CA CYS A 104 11.13 -3.58 3.17
C CYS A 104 11.25 -4.54 2.00
N LYS A 105 10.22 -5.35 1.78
CA LYS A 105 10.11 -6.30 0.66
C LYS A 105 9.40 -5.61 -0.50
N TYR A 106 10.08 -5.49 -1.65
CA TYR A 106 9.52 -4.82 -2.82
C TYR A 106 9.63 -5.69 -4.07
N SER A 107 8.75 -5.45 -5.05
CA SER A 107 8.77 -6.10 -6.36
C SER A 107 8.71 -5.12 -7.52
N SER A 108 8.43 -3.85 -7.25
CA SER A 108 8.23 -2.83 -8.28
C SER A 108 8.59 -1.43 -7.79
N LYS A 109 8.64 -0.48 -8.75
CA LYS A 109 8.74 0.95 -8.50
C LYS A 109 7.55 1.67 -9.12
N ASP A 110 7.16 2.79 -8.52
CA ASP A 110 6.15 3.66 -9.11
C ASP A 110 6.77 4.62 -10.16
N ARG A 111 5.90 5.44 -10.80
CA ARG A 111 6.33 6.45 -11.79
C ARG A 111 7.28 7.51 -11.23
N TYR A 112 7.33 7.67 -9.91
CA TYR A 112 8.25 8.58 -9.22
C TYR A 112 9.54 7.89 -8.76
N LYS A 113 9.79 6.66 -9.24
CA LYS A 113 10.95 5.83 -8.91
C LYS A 113 11.03 5.41 -7.43
N ARG A 114 9.91 5.51 -6.67
CA ARG A 114 9.82 4.99 -5.31
C ARG A 114 9.63 3.48 -5.35
N PHE A 115 10.30 2.76 -4.45
CA PHE A 115 10.11 1.32 -4.26
C PHE A 115 8.76 1.08 -3.57
N ILE A 116 7.87 0.31 -4.19
CA ILE A 116 6.58 -0.06 -3.61
C ILE A 116 6.79 -1.32 -2.78
N ALA A 117 6.68 -1.20 -1.45
CA ALA A 117 7.11 -2.26 -0.54
C ALA A 117 6.15 -2.48 0.63
N GLU A 118 6.17 -3.72 1.13
CA GLU A 118 5.72 -4.04 2.47
C GLU A 118 6.91 -3.99 3.42
N CYS A 119 6.80 -3.16 4.46
CA CYS A 119 7.88 -2.96 5.41
C CYS A 119 7.57 -3.61 6.75
N PHE A 120 8.60 -4.14 7.38
CA PHE A 120 8.51 -4.91 8.61
C PHE A 120 9.48 -4.36 9.66
N LEU A 121 8.98 -4.24 10.88
CA LEU A 121 9.77 -4.04 12.08
C LEU A 121 9.71 -5.33 12.89
N ASN A 122 10.79 -6.09 12.91
CA ASN A 122 10.81 -7.47 13.41
C ASN A 122 9.71 -8.29 12.68
N LYS A 123 8.75 -8.86 13.45
CA LYS A 123 7.60 -9.62 12.90
C LYS A 123 6.38 -8.74 12.57
N THR A 124 6.39 -7.44 12.88
CA THR A 124 5.25 -6.54 12.67
C THR A 124 5.27 -5.97 11.25
N ASN A 125 4.22 -6.23 10.46
CA ASN A 125 3.98 -5.55 9.19
C ASN A 125 3.56 -4.09 9.48
N ILE A 126 4.40 -3.13 9.12
CA ILE A 126 4.21 -1.69 9.37
C ILE A 126 3.00 -1.17 8.58
N ASN A 127 2.81 -1.64 7.34
CA ASN A 127 1.69 -1.22 6.49
C ASN A 127 0.34 -1.61 7.16
N ALA A 128 0.21 -2.86 7.59
CA ALA A 128 -0.96 -3.34 8.31
C ALA A 128 -1.20 -2.57 9.60
N TRP A 129 -0.13 -2.32 10.37
CA TRP A 129 -0.19 -1.60 11.64
C TRP A 129 -0.69 -0.16 11.46
N MET A 130 -0.23 0.56 10.43
CA MET A 130 -0.68 1.93 10.14
C MET A 130 -2.19 1.98 9.86
N VAL A 131 -2.72 1.01 9.11
CA VAL A 131 -4.16 0.94 8.82
C VAL A 131 -4.95 0.50 10.06
N GLN A 132 -4.48 -0.51 10.78
CA GLN A 132 -5.15 -1.05 11.96
C GLN A 132 -5.28 -0.03 13.09
N THR A 133 -4.29 0.86 13.24
CA THR A 133 -4.31 1.95 14.23
C THR A 133 -5.00 3.22 13.73
N GLY A 134 -5.52 3.22 12.50
CA GLY A 134 -6.25 4.33 11.90
C GLY A 134 -5.37 5.51 11.50
N HIS A 135 -4.05 5.32 11.29
CA HIS A 135 -3.14 6.37 10.84
C HIS A 135 -2.93 6.38 9.32
N ALA A 136 -3.43 5.35 8.63
CA ALA A 136 -3.57 5.28 7.19
C ALA A 136 -4.89 4.58 6.84
N VAL A 137 -5.30 4.65 5.58
CA VAL A 137 -6.45 3.92 5.03
C VAL A 137 -5.98 2.84 4.07
N ALA A 138 -6.76 1.79 3.89
CA ALA A 138 -6.49 0.78 2.86
C ALA A 138 -6.70 1.39 1.47
N TYR A 139 -5.68 1.34 0.62
CA TYR A 139 -5.77 1.89 -0.73
C TYR A 139 -6.34 0.85 -1.70
N LYS A 140 -7.64 0.66 -1.64
CA LYS A 140 -8.40 -0.40 -2.32
C LYS A 140 -8.24 -0.41 -3.84
N LYS A 141 -7.90 0.72 -4.44
CA LYS A 141 -7.62 0.81 -5.88
C LYS A 141 -6.43 -0.07 -6.29
N TYR A 142 -5.44 -0.25 -5.41
CA TYR A 142 -4.23 -1.02 -5.70
C TYR A 142 -4.19 -2.37 -4.99
N SER A 143 -4.82 -2.48 -3.80
CA SER A 143 -4.82 -3.74 -3.05
C SER A 143 -5.95 -3.79 -2.02
N LYS A 144 -6.56 -4.97 -1.87
CA LYS A 144 -7.54 -5.25 -0.82
C LYS A 144 -6.90 -5.85 0.44
N LYS A 145 -5.58 -6.02 0.47
CA LYS A 145 -4.83 -6.75 1.52
C LYS A 145 -5.08 -6.24 2.93
N PHE A 146 -5.27 -4.92 3.11
CA PHE A 146 -5.42 -4.30 4.42
C PHE A 146 -6.85 -3.84 4.74
N VAL A 147 -7.85 -4.35 4.02
CA VAL A 147 -9.27 -4.00 4.23
C VAL A 147 -9.77 -4.46 5.60
N ALA A 148 -9.35 -5.63 6.06
CA ALA A 148 -9.73 -6.13 7.38
C ALA A 148 -9.23 -5.21 8.52
N GLN A 149 -8.00 -4.71 8.42
CA GLN A 149 -7.41 -3.75 9.35
C GLN A 149 -8.17 -2.41 9.34
N GLU A 150 -8.60 -1.95 8.15
CA GLU A 150 -9.41 -0.73 8.04
C GLU A 150 -10.79 -0.92 8.68
N ILE A 151 -11.44 -2.07 8.47
CA ILE A 151 -12.73 -2.39 9.11
C ILE A 151 -12.60 -2.38 10.63
N PHE A 152 -11.54 -2.99 11.15
CA PHE A 152 -11.23 -2.96 12.58
C PHE A 152 -11.05 -1.52 13.09
N ALA A 153 -10.20 -0.71 12.44
CA ALA A 153 -9.95 0.67 12.83
C ALA A 153 -11.23 1.53 12.82
N LYS A 154 -12.12 1.32 11.84
CA LYS A 154 -13.43 1.98 11.76
C LYS A 154 -14.34 1.59 12.93
N LYS A 155 -14.46 0.30 13.20
CA LYS A 155 -15.30 -0.22 14.29
C LYS A 155 -14.87 0.34 15.64
N GLU A 156 -13.57 0.35 15.89
CA GLU A 156 -12.97 0.83 17.14
C GLU A 156 -12.75 2.37 17.16
N LYS A 157 -13.17 3.09 16.10
CA LYS A 157 -13.03 4.55 15.95
C LYS A 157 -11.59 5.04 16.18
N LEU A 158 -10.59 4.32 15.66
CA LEU A 158 -9.17 4.60 15.89
C LEU A 158 -8.64 5.68 14.94
N GLY A 159 -7.75 6.51 15.42
CA GLY A 159 -7.01 7.49 14.64
C GLY A 159 -7.92 8.41 13.81
N LEU A 160 -7.84 8.36 12.48
CA LEU A 160 -8.67 9.11 11.53
C LEU A 160 -10.17 8.83 11.72
N TRP A 161 -10.52 7.59 12.07
CA TRP A 161 -11.91 7.15 12.23
C TRP A 161 -12.59 7.64 13.52
N SER A 162 -11.85 8.33 14.40
CA SER A 162 -12.41 9.02 15.58
C SER A 162 -13.08 10.37 15.25
N GLY A 163 -13.07 10.78 13.98
CA GLY A 163 -13.63 12.04 13.51
C GLY A 163 -13.98 12.00 12.02
N THR A 164 -13.94 13.15 11.37
CA THR A 164 -14.16 13.28 9.92
C THR A 164 -12.88 13.72 9.22
N PHE A 165 -12.66 13.18 8.03
CA PHE A 165 -11.51 13.52 7.20
C PHE A 165 -11.82 13.30 5.73
N GLU A 166 -11.15 14.06 4.87
CA GLU A 166 -11.13 13.81 3.44
C GLU A 166 -10.17 12.66 3.15
N MET A 167 -10.55 11.74 2.26
CA MET A 167 -9.66 10.64 1.86
C MET A 167 -8.38 11.20 1.23
N PRO A 168 -7.19 10.69 1.58
CA PRO A 168 -5.91 11.27 1.14
C PRO A 168 -5.80 11.47 -0.37
N TRP A 169 -6.32 10.53 -1.16
CA TRP A 169 -6.33 10.64 -2.62
C TRP A 169 -7.27 11.72 -3.15
N ASN A 170 -8.37 12.04 -2.46
CA ASN A 170 -9.27 13.14 -2.82
C ASN A 170 -8.63 14.47 -2.45
N TRP A 171 -8.06 14.55 -1.26
CA TRP A 171 -7.34 15.73 -0.80
C TRP A 171 -6.22 16.16 -1.77
N ARG A 172 -5.47 15.20 -2.35
CA ARG A 172 -4.46 15.50 -3.37
C ARG A 172 -5.03 15.99 -4.71
N LYS A 173 -6.25 15.61 -5.06
CA LYS A 173 -6.90 16.07 -6.30
C LYS A 173 -7.46 17.47 -6.21
N ASN A 174 -7.83 17.90 -5.02
CA ASN A 174 -8.52 19.16 -4.77
C ASN A 174 -7.54 20.31 -4.48
N ARG A 175 -6.22 20.10 -4.75
CA ARG A 175 -5.17 21.09 -4.45
C ARG A 175 -4.11 21.19 -5.53
#